data_5c5ed109d80f0c83c1821fceca6d6f6b
#
_entry.id   5c5ed109d80f0c83c1821fceca6d6f6b
#
_cell.length_a   1.000
_cell.length_b   1.000
_cell.length_c   1.000
_cell.angle_alpha   90.00
_cell.angle_beta   90.00
_cell.angle_gamma   90.00
#
_symmetry.space_group_name_H-M   'P 1'
#
loop_
_entity.id
_entity.type
_entity.pdbx_description
1 polymer ?
#
loop_
_entity_poly.entity_id
_entity_poly.type
_entity_poly.pdbx_seq_one_letter_code
_entity_poly.pdbx_strand_id
1 'polypeptide(L)'
;DRAEKVAKNYISQYDSTNLYVNKEYELSQKQERGEIPANGALIKTIVSSNLADAIAKEYNLKLVEVLTGFKYIGEQMRLFEQTGKNTYMFGFEESYGCLVGTHARDKDGIAAVMALCEAAAYYKTKGYTLWDQMMNIYEKYGYYKELTVSVTKEGVSGADEIRQIMENIRQNPITQLGKYKVLKFRDYKQGTIKDLETGKEENTNLPTSNVLYFELNNDAWCCVRPFIFLSF
;
A
#
# COMPACT_ATOMS: atom_id res chain seq x y z
N ASP A 1 24.36 6.25 -14.75
CA ASP A 1 25.50 6.26 -13.95
C ASP A 1 25.17 6.41 -12.47
N ARG A 2 26.16 6.42 -11.53
CA ARG A 2 25.90 6.34 -10.07
C ARG A 2 25.03 7.51 -9.55
N ALA A 3 25.26 8.71 -10.07
CA ALA A 3 24.48 9.90 -9.73
C ALA A 3 23.02 9.81 -10.23
N GLU A 4 22.83 9.31 -11.44
CA GLU A 4 21.49 9.09 -12.02
C GLU A 4 20.73 7.96 -11.29
N LYS A 5 21.44 6.91 -10.88
CA LYS A 5 20.88 5.82 -10.09
C LYS A 5 20.52 6.26 -8.65
N VAL A 6 21.34 7.15 -8.07
CA VAL A 6 21.05 7.80 -6.79
C VAL A 6 19.87 8.76 -6.94
N ALA A 7 19.82 9.58 -7.99
CA ALA A 7 18.71 10.49 -8.26
C ALA A 7 17.39 9.73 -8.52
N LYS A 8 17.41 8.66 -9.31
CA LYS A 8 16.22 7.81 -9.52
C LYS A 8 15.75 7.12 -8.24
N ASN A 9 16.67 6.65 -7.41
CA ASN A 9 16.32 6.12 -6.08
C ASN A 9 15.79 7.21 -5.15
N TYR A 10 16.31 8.44 -5.25
CA TYR A 10 15.86 9.58 -4.47
C TYR A 10 14.45 10.02 -4.88
N ILE A 11 14.17 10.08 -6.19
CA ILE A 11 12.86 10.45 -6.73
C ILE A 11 11.79 9.41 -6.32
N SER A 12 12.08 8.10 -6.42
CA SER A 12 11.14 7.07 -6.02
C SER A 12 10.87 7.04 -4.50
N GLN A 13 11.83 7.45 -3.67
CA GLN A 13 11.63 7.64 -2.23
C GLN A 13 10.85 8.93 -1.92
N TYR A 14 11.00 9.97 -2.73
CA TYR A 14 10.28 11.25 -2.55
C TYR A 14 8.79 11.12 -2.83
N ASP A 15 8.40 10.25 -3.72
CA ASP A 15 7.01 10.10 -4.15
C ASP A 15 6.13 9.43 -3.09
N SER A 16 6.62 8.38 -2.43
CA SER A 16 5.92 7.78 -1.30
C SER A 16 5.94 8.66 -0.04
N THR A 17 6.97 9.50 0.13
CA THR A 17 7.12 10.46 1.22
C THR A 17 5.91 11.39 1.35
N ASN A 18 5.49 12.00 0.24
CA ASN A 18 4.37 12.94 0.22
C ASN A 18 3.05 12.30 0.69
N LEU A 19 2.85 11.03 0.34
CA LEU A 19 1.65 10.29 0.71
C LEU A 19 1.56 10.03 2.22
N TYR A 20 2.68 9.67 2.86
CA TYR A 20 2.71 9.40 4.30
C TYR A 20 2.68 10.67 5.13
N VAL A 21 3.36 11.74 4.69
CA VAL A 21 3.30 13.06 5.33
C VAL A 21 1.88 13.61 5.27
N ASN A 22 1.20 13.51 4.13
CA ASN A 22 -0.20 13.93 3.99
C ASN A 22 -1.11 13.17 4.95
N LYS A 23 -0.99 11.86 5.00
CA LYS A 23 -1.79 11.01 5.87
C LYS A 23 -1.59 11.33 7.34
N GLU A 24 -0.33 11.43 7.76
CA GLU A 24 0.00 11.75 9.16
C GLU A 24 -0.52 13.14 9.53
N TYR A 25 -0.37 14.12 8.64
CA TYR A 25 -0.91 15.47 8.83
C TYR A 25 -2.44 15.44 9.01
N GLU A 26 -3.17 14.84 8.08
CA GLU A 26 -4.64 14.77 8.14
C GLU A 26 -5.14 14.09 9.42
N LEU A 27 -4.50 12.98 9.81
CA LEU A 27 -4.90 12.26 11.01
C LEU A 27 -4.55 13.03 12.28
N SER A 28 -3.38 13.70 12.33
CA SER A 28 -3.00 14.51 13.48
C SER A 28 -3.95 15.69 13.69
N GLN A 29 -4.34 16.37 12.60
CA GLN A 29 -5.29 17.48 12.67
C GLN A 29 -6.68 17.00 13.12
N LYS A 30 -7.15 15.86 12.64
CA LYS A 30 -8.41 15.25 13.09
C LYS A 30 -8.35 14.83 14.55
N GLN A 31 -7.21 14.30 15.00
CA GLN A 31 -7.01 13.92 16.40
C GLN A 31 -7.02 15.15 17.33
N GLU A 32 -6.32 16.23 16.95
CA GLU A 32 -6.31 17.49 17.70
C GLU A 32 -7.71 18.11 17.86
N ARG A 33 -8.58 17.93 16.84
CA ARG A 33 -9.96 18.40 16.87
C ARG A 33 -10.96 17.41 17.50
N GLY A 34 -10.51 16.21 17.88
CA GLY A 34 -11.40 15.17 18.40
C GLY A 34 -12.34 14.57 17.34
N GLU A 35 -11.96 14.62 16.08
CA GLU A 35 -12.77 14.16 14.93
C GLU A 35 -12.49 12.73 14.51
N ILE A 36 -11.63 12.00 15.21
CA ILE A 36 -11.39 10.58 14.92
C ILE A 36 -12.46 9.74 15.62
N PRO A 37 -13.38 9.12 14.89
CA PRO A 37 -14.42 8.30 15.49
C PRO A 37 -13.86 6.94 15.92
N ALA A 38 -14.49 6.33 16.94
CA ALA A 38 -14.06 5.04 17.48
C ALA A 38 -14.06 3.89 16.44
N ASN A 39 -14.85 4.02 15.36
CA ASN A 39 -14.92 3.07 14.25
C ASN A 39 -14.19 3.58 12.99
N GLY A 40 -13.25 4.51 13.14
CA GLY A 40 -12.46 5.05 12.03
C GLY A 40 -11.66 3.96 11.30
N ALA A 41 -11.60 4.04 9.99
CA ALA A 41 -10.87 3.08 9.17
C ALA A 41 -9.95 3.75 8.13
N LEU A 42 -8.75 3.20 8.00
CA LEU A 42 -7.80 3.50 6.96
C LEU A 42 -7.79 2.35 5.96
N ILE A 43 -7.84 2.66 4.66
CA ILE A 43 -7.85 1.64 3.61
C ILE A 43 -6.56 1.74 2.80
N LYS A 44 -5.86 0.62 2.63
CA LYS A 44 -4.67 0.50 1.79
C LYS A 44 -4.80 -0.68 0.83
N THR A 45 -3.99 -0.69 -0.24
CA THR A 45 -3.84 -1.88 -1.05
C THR A 45 -2.87 -2.87 -0.41
N ILE A 46 -2.97 -4.15 -0.78
CA ILE A 46 -2.07 -5.22 -0.30
C ILE A 46 -0.60 -4.99 -0.65
N VAL A 47 -0.30 -4.10 -1.59
CA VAL A 47 1.06 -3.76 -2.02
C VAL A 47 1.53 -2.39 -1.50
N SER A 48 0.75 -1.76 -0.62
CA SER A 48 1.16 -0.54 0.07
C SER A 48 1.96 -0.88 1.33
N SER A 49 2.92 0.00 1.68
CA SER A 49 3.84 -0.19 2.80
C SER A 49 3.15 -0.45 4.14
N ASN A 50 3.79 -1.27 4.96
CA ASN A 50 3.39 -1.52 6.36
C ASN A 50 3.59 -0.30 7.28
N LEU A 51 4.19 0.80 6.80
CA LEU A 51 4.17 2.08 7.51
C LEU A 51 2.73 2.55 7.76
N ALA A 52 1.81 2.25 6.84
CA ALA A 52 0.38 2.54 7.03
C ALA A 52 -0.23 1.80 8.21
N ASP A 53 0.23 0.58 8.48
CA ASP A 53 -0.23 -0.23 9.62
C ASP A 53 0.18 0.42 10.94
N ALA A 54 1.43 0.88 11.02
CA ALA A 54 1.96 1.57 12.18
C ALA A 54 1.20 2.88 12.44
N ILE A 55 0.93 3.66 11.38
CA ILE A 55 0.14 4.90 11.49
C ILE A 55 -1.30 4.59 11.92
N ALA A 56 -1.96 3.62 11.30
CA ALA A 56 -3.33 3.24 11.66
C ALA A 56 -3.43 2.82 13.13
N LYS A 57 -2.45 2.06 13.62
CA LYS A 57 -2.37 1.64 15.02
C LYS A 57 -2.24 2.82 15.99
N GLU A 58 -1.40 3.81 15.66
CA GLU A 58 -1.21 5.00 16.50
C GLU A 58 -2.51 5.78 16.69
N TYR A 59 -3.27 5.94 15.61
CA TYR A 59 -4.55 6.66 15.64
C TYR A 59 -5.75 5.78 16.01
N ASN A 60 -5.50 4.54 16.47
CA ASN A 60 -6.53 3.56 16.81
C ASN A 60 -7.56 3.34 15.68
N LEU A 61 -7.09 3.36 14.43
CA LEU A 61 -7.89 3.13 13.24
C LEU A 61 -7.90 1.65 12.86
N LYS A 62 -9.03 1.19 12.38
CA LYS A 62 -9.10 -0.11 11.72
C LYS A 62 -8.38 -0.05 10.38
N LEU A 63 -7.37 -0.89 10.19
CA LEU A 63 -6.77 -1.08 8.87
C LEU A 63 -7.62 -2.03 8.03
N VAL A 64 -7.90 -1.64 6.79
CA VAL A 64 -8.59 -2.47 5.80
C VAL A 64 -7.68 -2.61 4.58
N GLU A 65 -7.27 -3.84 4.30
CA GLU A 65 -6.51 -4.17 3.09
C GLU A 65 -7.45 -4.54 1.95
N VAL A 66 -7.14 -4.06 0.75
CA VAL A 66 -7.87 -4.39 -0.48
C VAL A 66 -6.89 -4.74 -1.59
N LEU A 67 -7.38 -5.35 -2.67
CA LEU A 67 -6.59 -5.56 -3.88
C LEU A 67 -6.20 -4.23 -4.51
N THR A 68 -5.19 -4.26 -5.38
CA THR A 68 -4.77 -3.08 -6.16
C THR A 68 -5.87 -2.58 -7.07
N GLY A 69 -6.05 -1.27 -7.07
CA GLY A 69 -7.07 -0.55 -7.83
C GLY A 69 -8.03 0.21 -6.93
N PHE A 70 -8.09 1.52 -7.12
CA PHE A 70 -8.88 2.43 -6.27
C PHE A 70 -10.37 2.07 -6.20
N LYS A 71 -10.89 1.35 -7.21
CA LYS A 71 -12.24 0.81 -7.20
C LYS A 71 -12.57 0.00 -5.95
N TYR A 72 -11.60 -0.75 -5.41
CA TYR A 72 -11.80 -1.54 -4.19
C TYR A 72 -11.82 -0.66 -2.93
N ILE A 73 -11.06 0.44 -2.93
CA ILE A 73 -11.15 1.46 -1.88
C ILE A 73 -12.53 2.12 -1.93
N GLY A 74 -12.97 2.56 -3.12
CA GLY A 74 -14.29 3.14 -3.32
C GLY A 74 -15.45 2.19 -2.96
N GLU A 75 -15.29 0.89 -3.20
CA GLU A 75 -16.24 -0.15 -2.77
C GLU A 75 -16.33 -0.23 -1.25
N GLN A 76 -15.20 -0.25 -0.54
CA GLN A 76 -15.20 -0.25 0.92
C GLN A 76 -15.84 1.01 1.50
N MET A 77 -15.57 2.17 0.91
CA MET A 77 -16.25 3.42 1.31
C MET A 77 -17.76 3.30 1.21
N ARG A 78 -18.27 2.78 0.09
CA ARG A 78 -19.69 2.53 -0.11
C ARG A 78 -20.27 1.55 0.93
N LEU A 79 -19.54 0.46 1.21
CA LEU A 79 -19.96 -0.52 2.23
C LEU A 79 -20.00 0.12 3.63
N PHE A 80 -19.06 0.99 3.96
CA PHE A 80 -19.08 1.71 5.22
C PHE A 80 -20.29 2.61 5.35
N GLU A 81 -20.63 3.36 4.31
CA GLU A 81 -21.83 4.20 4.28
C GLU A 81 -23.13 3.40 4.41
N GLN A 82 -23.22 2.27 3.73
CA GLN A 82 -24.42 1.42 3.76
C GLN A 82 -24.61 0.70 5.09
N THR A 83 -23.52 0.32 5.74
CA THR A 83 -23.58 -0.53 6.95
C THR A 83 -23.37 0.24 8.25
N GLY A 84 -22.81 1.43 8.21
CA GLY A 84 -22.36 2.19 9.39
C GLY A 84 -21.26 1.50 10.20
N LYS A 85 -20.70 0.39 9.70
CA LYS A 85 -19.74 -0.43 10.45
C LYS A 85 -18.42 0.30 10.71
N ASN A 86 -17.94 1.05 9.76
CA ASN A 86 -16.72 1.86 9.89
C ASN A 86 -16.95 3.25 9.28
N THR A 87 -16.12 4.20 9.70
CA THR A 87 -16.06 5.55 9.12
C THR A 87 -14.76 5.68 8.34
N TYR A 88 -14.86 6.06 7.06
CA TYR A 88 -13.69 6.27 6.20
C TYR A 88 -12.89 7.47 6.68
N MET A 89 -11.60 7.28 6.92
CA MET A 89 -10.67 8.33 7.34
C MET A 89 -9.70 8.72 6.22
N PHE A 90 -9.11 7.73 5.55
CA PHE A 90 -8.16 7.91 4.46
C PHE A 90 -8.02 6.63 3.64
N GLY A 91 -7.80 6.75 2.34
CA GLY A 91 -7.53 5.61 1.45
C GLY A 91 -6.47 5.96 0.42
N PHE A 92 -5.60 5.00 0.09
CA PHE A 92 -4.50 5.25 -0.83
C PHE A 92 -3.98 3.97 -1.49
N GLU A 93 -3.29 4.17 -2.61
CA GLU A 93 -2.54 3.17 -3.35
C GLU A 93 -1.04 3.51 -3.33
N GLU A 94 -0.20 2.51 -3.54
CA GLU A 94 1.25 2.66 -3.72
C GLU A 94 1.63 3.53 -4.93
N SER A 95 0.76 3.62 -5.93
CA SER A 95 0.92 4.39 -7.16
C SER A 95 0.49 5.85 -7.03
N TYR A 96 0.72 6.47 -5.86
CA TYR A 96 0.47 7.89 -5.55
C TYR A 96 -0.99 8.32 -5.53
N GLY A 97 -1.92 7.39 -5.70
CA GLY A 97 -3.34 7.67 -5.64
C GLY A 97 -3.83 7.73 -4.20
N CYS A 98 -4.39 8.84 -3.77
CA CYS A 98 -5.08 8.94 -2.49
C CYS A 98 -6.39 9.72 -2.61
N LEU A 99 -7.24 9.55 -1.61
CA LEU A 99 -8.46 10.31 -1.45
C LEU A 99 -8.58 10.78 0.00
N VAL A 100 -8.65 12.09 0.16
CA VAL A 100 -8.95 12.76 1.42
C VAL A 100 -10.45 13.09 1.42
N GLY A 101 -11.19 12.56 2.39
CA GLY A 101 -12.64 12.77 2.46
C GLY A 101 -13.46 11.81 1.59
N THR A 102 -14.77 12.09 1.47
CA THR A 102 -15.75 11.16 0.88
C THR A 102 -16.49 11.73 -0.34
N HIS A 103 -15.99 12.84 -0.89
CA HIS A 103 -16.62 13.55 -2.02
C HIS A 103 -16.50 12.81 -3.36
N ALA A 104 -15.61 11.82 -3.46
CA ALA A 104 -15.39 11.00 -4.65
C ALA A 104 -15.31 9.52 -4.28
N ARG A 105 -15.19 8.63 -5.29
CA ARG A 105 -14.97 7.18 -5.13
C ARG A 105 -13.73 6.70 -5.87
N ASP A 106 -12.94 7.63 -6.36
CA ASP A 106 -11.64 7.39 -6.95
C ASP A 106 -10.64 8.42 -6.40
N LYS A 107 -9.36 8.20 -6.63
CA LYS A 107 -8.29 9.12 -6.26
C LYS A 107 -8.52 10.52 -6.81
N ASP A 108 -8.25 11.50 -5.99
CA ASP A 108 -8.36 12.91 -6.36
C ASP A 108 -7.02 13.62 -6.21
N GLY A 109 -6.36 13.86 -7.34
CA GLY A 109 -5.06 14.53 -7.38
C GLY A 109 -5.14 15.99 -6.93
N ILE A 110 -6.25 16.67 -7.14
CA ILE A 110 -6.42 18.08 -6.72
C ILE A 110 -6.49 18.14 -5.18
N ALA A 111 -7.36 17.33 -4.59
CA ALA A 111 -7.46 17.25 -3.13
C ALA A 111 -6.14 16.79 -2.48
N ALA A 112 -5.42 15.86 -3.12
CA ALA A 112 -4.11 15.41 -2.64
C ALA A 112 -3.06 16.54 -2.64
N VAL A 113 -3.01 17.35 -3.72
CA VAL A 113 -2.09 18.51 -3.79
C VAL A 113 -2.48 19.58 -2.78
N MET A 114 -3.77 19.88 -2.63
CA MET A 114 -4.24 20.84 -1.63
C MET A 114 -3.83 20.42 -0.21
N ALA A 115 -4.09 19.17 0.17
CA ALA A 115 -3.71 18.64 1.47
C ALA A 115 -2.19 18.66 1.69
N LEU A 116 -1.38 18.39 0.64
CA LEU A 116 0.07 18.48 0.72
C LEU A 116 0.55 19.93 0.91
N CYS A 117 -0.05 20.90 0.22
CA CYS A 117 0.27 22.30 0.39
C CYS A 117 -0.09 22.80 1.82
N GLU A 118 -1.22 22.35 2.33
CA GLU A 118 -1.67 22.65 3.69
C GLU A 118 -0.71 22.06 4.73
N ALA A 119 -0.33 20.79 4.58
CA ALA A 119 0.68 20.15 5.41
C ALA A 119 2.01 20.89 5.36
N ALA A 120 2.48 21.30 4.17
CA ALA A 120 3.72 22.06 4.01
C ALA A 120 3.67 23.40 4.71
N ALA A 121 2.56 24.13 4.60
CA ALA A 121 2.35 25.41 5.30
C ALA A 121 2.36 25.21 6.83
N TYR A 122 1.64 24.20 7.31
CA TYR A 122 1.57 23.88 8.74
C TYR A 122 2.95 23.52 9.31
N TYR A 123 3.69 22.61 8.70
CA TYR A 123 5.00 22.22 9.19
C TYR A 123 6.03 23.34 9.09
N LYS A 124 5.92 24.21 8.08
CA LYS A 124 6.75 25.41 7.96
C LYS A 124 6.58 26.36 9.17
N THR A 125 5.36 26.50 9.71
CA THR A 125 5.13 27.30 10.93
C THR A 125 5.82 26.70 12.16
N LYS A 126 6.11 25.40 12.12
CA LYS A 126 6.84 24.66 13.17
C LYS A 126 8.35 24.56 12.90
N GLY A 127 8.84 25.17 11.83
CA GLY A 127 10.26 25.15 11.46
C GLY A 127 10.69 23.88 10.72
N TYR A 128 9.75 23.05 10.23
CA TYR A 128 10.05 21.82 9.52
C TYR A 128 9.75 21.93 8.02
N THR A 129 10.55 21.26 7.21
CA THR A 129 10.21 20.92 5.82
C THR A 129 9.38 19.62 5.78
N LEU A 130 8.79 19.31 4.63
CA LEU A 130 8.13 18.00 4.44
C LEU A 130 9.11 16.83 4.58
N TRP A 131 10.39 17.05 4.21
CA TRP A 131 11.44 16.07 4.42
C TRP A 131 11.74 15.83 5.90
N ASP A 132 11.88 16.88 6.68
CA ASP A 132 12.09 16.76 8.12
C ASP A 132 10.93 16.02 8.77
N GLN A 133 9.71 16.30 8.32
CA GLN A 133 8.53 15.58 8.81
C GLN A 133 8.55 14.09 8.41
N MET A 134 9.01 13.76 7.22
CA MET A 134 9.18 12.35 6.85
C MET A 134 10.20 11.64 7.72
N MET A 135 11.31 12.33 8.05
CA MET A 135 12.29 11.79 9.00
C MET A 135 11.69 11.58 10.39
N ASN A 136 10.88 12.51 10.88
CA ASN A 136 10.14 12.35 12.14
C ASN A 136 9.18 11.15 12.09
N ILE A 137 8.51 10.91 10.96
CA ILE A 137 7.66 9.74 10.74
C ILE A 137 8.48 8.45 10.83
N TYR A 138 9.65 8.41 10.20
CA TYR A 138 10.55 7.25 10.29
C TYR A 138 11.11 7.04 11.71
N GLU A 139 11.46 8.09 12.42
CA GLU A 139 11.89 7.99 13.82
C GLU A 139 10.78 7.46 14.72
N LYS A 140 9.54 7.90 14.48
CA LYS A 140 8.38 7.48 15.26
C LYS A 140 7.92 6.06 14.98
N TYR A 141 7.87 5.66 13.71
CA TYR A 141 7.25 4.39 13.28
C TYR A 141 8.23 3.34 12.76
N GLY A 142 9.48 3.70 12.56
CA GLY A 142 10.51 2.85 11.96
C GLY A 142 10.73 3.15 10.47
N TYR A 143 11.86 2.66 9.94
CA TYR A 143 12.24 2.85 8.55
C TYR A 143 11.63 1.76 7.67
N TYR A 144 10.83 2.18 6.69
CA TYR A 144 10.24 1.32 5.68
C TYR A 144 10.87 1.59 4.33
N LYS A 145 11.33 0.55 3.64
CA LYS A 145 11.94 0.65 2.32
C LYS A 145 11.15 -0.21 1.33
N GLU A 146 10.73 0.41 0.26
CA GLU A 146 10.00 -0.23 -0.83
C GLU A 146 10.85 -0.25 -2.10
N LEU A 147 10.64 -1.27 -2.92
CA LEU A 147 11.27 -1.41 -4.23
C LEU A 147 10.28 -2.06 -5.19
N THR A 148 10.02 -1.41 -6.31
CA THR A 148 9.28 -2.01 -7.42
C THR A 148 10.23 -2.40 -8.54
N VAL A 149 10.15 -3.66 -8.98
CA VAL A 149 10.90 -4.17 -10.12
C VAL A 149 9.92 -4.57 -11.20
N SER A 150 10.07 -4.00 -12.40
CA SER A 150 9.25 -4.33 -13.56
C SER A 150 10.05 -5.17 -14.55
N VAL A 151 9.48 -6.30 -14.97
CA VAL A 151 10.04 -7.16 -16.02
C VAL A 151 9.05 -7.16 -17.18
N THR A 152 9.46 -6.56 -18.30
CA THR A 152 8.63 -6.49 -19.50
C THR A 152 8.91 -7.66 -20.42
N LYS A 153 7.84 -8.28 -20.91
CA LYS A 153 7.86 -9.33 -21.95
C LYS A 153 6.93 -8.88 -23.07
N GLU A 154 7.44 -8.86 -24.30
CA GLU A 154 6.71 -8.34 -25.45
C GLU A 154 5.96 -9.43 -26.23
N GLY A 155 4.87 -9.03 -26.88
CA GLY A 155 4.09 -9.87 -27.76
C GLY A 155 3.30 -10.98 -27.09
N VAL A 156 2.69 -11.83 -27.90
CA VAL A 156 1.84 -12.94 -27.43
C VAL A 156 2.68 -13.96 -26.66
N SER A 157 3.87 -14.30 -27.15
CA SER A 157 4.80 -15.21 -26.46
C SER A 157 5.21 -14.69 -25.10
N GLY A 158 5.40 -13.36 -24.95
CA GLY A 158 5.71 -12.74 -23.66
C GLY A 158 4.56 -12.86 -22.65
N ALA A 159 3.31 -12.73 -23.11
CA ALA A 159 2.15 -12.96 -22.27
C ALA A 159 2.04 -14.42 -21.80
N ASP A 160 2.41 -15.38 -22.66
CA ASP A 160 2.46 -16.80 -22.30
C ASP A 160 3.57 -17.10 -21.30
N GLU A 161 4.76 -16.52 -21.49
CA GLU A 161 5.86 -16.63 -20.52
C GLU A 161 5.45 -16.11 -19.14
N ILE A 162 4.81 -14.94 -19.06
CA ILE A 162 4.33 -14.37 -17.79
C ILE A 162 3.32 -15.32 -17.12
N ARG A 163 2.40 -15.90 -17.89
CA ARG A 163 1.45 -16.89 -17.37
C ARG A 163 2.17 -18.11 -16.80
N GLN A 164 3.16 -18.65 -17.54
CA GLN A 164 3.94 -19.80 -17.09
C GLN A 164 4.74 -19.50 -15.82
N ILE A 165 5.35 -18.33 -15.71
CA ILE A 165 6.06 -17.89 -14.49
C ILE A 165 5.13 -17.92 -13.28
N MET A 166 3.94 -17.33 -13.41
CA MET A 166 2.97 -17.31 -12.31
C MET A 166 2.50 -18.71 -11.90
N GLU A 167 2.24 -19.60 -12.88
CA GLU A 167 1.84 -20.98 -12.59
C GLU A 167 2.98 -21.80 -11.99
N ASN A 168 4.21 -21.62 -12.44
CA ASN A 168 5.37 -22.29 -11.87
C ASN A 168 5.57 -21.92 -10.39
N ILE A 169 5.43 -20.63 -10.05
CA ILE A 169 5.54 -20.17 -8.65
C ILE A 169 4.40 -20.74 -7.79
N ARG A 170 3.19 -20.90 -8.34
CA ARG A 170 2.07 -21.53 -7.62
C ARG A 170 2.30 -22.99 -7.32
N GLN A 171 2.80 -23.74 -8.32
CA GLN A 171 3.04 -25.17 -8.17
C GLN A 171 4.25 -25.47 -7.27
N ASN A 172 5.23 -24.57 -7.28
CA ASN A 172 6.47 -24.69 -6.50
C ASN A 172 6.68 -23.42 -5.66
N PRO A 173 5.92 -23.25 -4.56
CA PRO A 173 6.02 -22.06 -3.74
C PRO A 173 7.44 -21.83 -3.23
N ILE A 174 7.92 -20.59 -3.38
CA ILE A 174 9.24 -20.17 -2.96
C ILE A 174 9.28 -20.18 -1.43
N THR A 175 10.25 -20.86 -0.84
CA THR A 175 10.44 -20.94 0.63
C THR A 175 11.46 -19.95 1.15
N GLN A 176 12.27 -19.36 0.26
CA GLN A 176 13.31 -18.40 0.59
C GLN A 176 13.49 -17.37 -0.55
N LEU A 177 13.58 -16.09 -0.21
CA LEU A 177 13.90 -14.99 -1.11
C LEU A 177 15.18 -14.28 -0.64
N GLY A 178 16.30 -14.53 -1.31
CA GLY A 178 17.60 -14.05 -0.87
C GLY A 178 17.92 -14.53 0.54
N LYS A 179 18.09 -13.60 1.49
CA LYS A 179 18.33 -13.93 2.91
C LYS A 179 17.05 -14.09 3.74
N TYR A 180 15.89 -13.87 3.16
CA TYR A 180 14.62 -13.88 3.87
C TYR A 180 13.92 -15.23 3.72
N LYS A 181 13.44 -15.78 4.83
CA LYS A 181 12.58 -16.97 4.86
C LYS A 181 11.15 -16.56 4.57
N VAL A 182 10.44 -17.32 3.73
CA VAL A 182 9.01 -17.16 3.51
C VAL A 182 8.26 -17.83 4.66
N LEU A 183 7.41 -17.08 5.35
CA LEU A 183 6.57 -17.57 6.45
C LEU A 183 5.19 -17.96 5.95
N LYS A 184 4.58 -17.10 5.10
CA LYS A 184 3.27 -17.36 4.51
C LYS A 184 3.25 -17.07 3.03
N PHE A 185 2.45 -17.82 2.34
CA PHE A 185 2.19 -17.67 0.91
C PHE A 185 0.70 -17.43 0.69
N ARG A 186 0.36 -16.30 0.06
CA ARG A 186 -1.02 -15.95 -0.29
C ARG A 186 -1.18 -16.05 -1.81
N ASP A 187 -2.12 -16.87 -2.27
CA ASP A 187 -2.54 -16.95 -3.67
C ASP A 187 -3.95 -16.38 -3.81
N TYR A 188 -4.04 -15.17 -4.33
CA TYR A 188 -5.33 -14.49 -4.52
C TYR A 188 -6.13 -15.05 -5.70
N LYS A 189 -5.52 -15.86 -6.60
CA LYS A 189 -6.25 -16.58 -7.66
C LYS A 189 -7.02 -17.76 -7.07
N GLN A 190 -6.44 -18.46 -6.11
CA GLN A 190 -7.05 -19.57 -5.39
C GLN A 190 -7.83 -19.13 -4.15
N GLY A 191 -7.62 -17.90 -3.69
CA GLY A 191 -8.24 -17.36 -2.48
C GLY A 191 -7.65 -17.93 -1.18
N THR A 192 -6.41 -18.45 -1.20
CA THR A 192 -5.80 -19.17 -0.08
C THR A 192 -4.61 -18.43 0.51
N ILE A 193 -4.43 -18.57 1.83
CA ILE A 193 -3.24 -18.20 2.58
C ILE A 193 -2.70 -19.49 3.21
N LYS A 194 -1.48 -19.84 2.92
CA LYS A 194 -0.80 -21.01 3.47
C LYS A 194 0.35 -20.58 4.37
N ASP A 195 0.30 -20.99 5.62
CA ASP A 195 1.41 -20.88 6.57
C ASP A 195 2.39 -22.02 6.28
N LEU A 196 3.63 -21.68 5.91
CA LEU A 196 4.62 -22.67 5.48
C LEU A 196 5.32 -23.38 6.65
N GLU A 197 5.19 -22.87 7.88
CA GLU A 197 5.73 -23.52 9.08
C GLU A 197 4.75 -24.54 9.66
N THR A 198 3.49 -24.15 9.74
CA THR A 198 2.45 -24.99 10.37
C THR A 198 1.64 -25.81 9.37
N GLY A 199 1.70 -25.46 8.09
CA GLY A 199 0.86 -26.06 7.04
C GLY A 199 -0.60 -25.65 7.10
N LYS A 200 -0.99 -24.72 7.98
CA LYS A 200 -2.36 -24.23 8.12
C LYS A 200 -2.75 -23.43 6.89
N GLU A 201 -3.98 -23.64 6.41
CA GLU A 201 -4.56 -22.89 5.31
C GLU A 201 -5.75 -22.06 5.78
N GLU A 202 -5.87 -20.83 5.25
CA GLU A 202 -6.95 -19.88 5.53
C GLU A 202 -7.41 -19.23 4.22
N ASN A 203 -8.58 -18.60 4.22
CA ASN A 203 -9.06 -17.83 3.07
C ASN A 203 -8.52 -16.39 3.10
N THR A 204 -8.19 -15.84 1.91
CA THR A 204 -7.80 -14.43 1.77
C THR A 204 -8.94 -13.46 2.07
N ASN A 205 -10.18 -13.91 1.91
CA ASN A 205 -11.40 -13.08 2.02
C ASN A 205 -11.41 -11.84 1.09
N LEU A 206 -10.59 -11.87 0.04
CA LEU A 206 -10.54 -10.84 -0.99
C LEU A 206 -10.99 -11.43 -2.34
N PRO A 207 -11.41 -10.57 -3.29
CA PRO A 207 -11.78 -11.01 -4.63
C PRO A 207 -10.66 -11.78 -5.33
N THR A 208 -11.03 -12.63 -6.29
CA THR A 208 -10.07 -13.37 -7.11
C THR A 208 -9.21 -12.43 -7.94
N SER A 209 -7.89 -12.61 -7.89
CA SER A 209 -6.93 -11.84 -8.66
C SER A 209 -5.66 -12.65 -8.93
N ASN A 210 -5.01 -12.44 -10.07
CA ASN A 210 -3.77 -13.15 -10.40
C ASN A 210 -2.57 -12.51 -9.68
N VAL A 211 -2.54 -12.62 -8.36
CA VAL A 211 -1.52 -12.05 -7.49
C VAL A 211 -1.02 -13.12 -6.54
N LEU A 212 0.29 -13.15 -6.32
CA LEU A 212 0.99 -13.96 -5.34
C LEU A 212 1.68 -13.04 -4.34
N TYR A 213 1.53 -13.31 -3.05
CA TYR A 213 2.10 -12.50 -1.99
C TYR A 213 2.84 -13.40 -1.00
N PHE A 214 4.04 -13.02 -0.64
CA PHE A 214 4.92 -13.74 0.27
C PHE A 214 5.15 -12.89 1.51
N GLU A 215 4.71 -13.36 2.66
CA GLU A 215 5.11 -12.80 3.95
C GLU A 215 6.47 -13.40 4.33
N LEU A 216 7.39 -12.53 4.62
CA LEU A 216 8.77 -12.89 4.92
C LEU A 216 9.05 -12.64 6.40
N ASN A 217 10.14 -13.23 6.92
CA ASN A 217 10.61 -12.85 8.24
C ASN A 217 11.05 -11.38 8.29
N ASN A 218 11.13 -10.80 9.51
CA ASN A 218 11.44 -9.39 9.78
C ASN A 218 10.42 -8.41 9.18
N ASP A 219 9.14 -8.77 9.16
CA ASP A 219 8.03 -7.98 8.63
C ASP A 219 8.20 -7.52 7.18
N ALA A 220 9.09 -8.19 6.45
CA ALA A 220 9.28 -7.96 5.03
C ALA A 220 8.23 -8.72 4.21
N TRP A 221 8.01 -8.29 2.98
CA TRP A 221 7.10 -8.95 2.06
C TRP A 221 7.54 -8.78 0.60
N CYS A 222 7.01 -9.64 -0.26
CA CYS A 222 7.17 -9.55 -1.70
C CYS A 222 5.84 -9.87 -2.36
N CYS A 223 5.45 -9.05 -3.33
CA CYS A 223 4.26 -9.29 -4.14
C CYS A 223 4.64 -9.45 -5.61
N VAL A 224 4.11 -10.49 -6.26
CA VAL A 224 4.30 -10.76 -7.68
C VAL A 224 2.95 -10.71 -8.37
N ARG A 225 2.82 -9.83 -9.37
CA ARG A 225 1.59 -9.69 -10.16
C ARG A 225 1.91 -9.42 -11.63
N PRO A 226 1.20 -10.05 -12.59
CA PRO A 226 1.29 -9.66 -13.98
C PRO A 226 0.53 -8.36 -14.22
N PHE A 227 1.06 -7.55 -15.12
CA PHE A 227 0.36 -6.39 -15.66
C PHE A 227 0.41 -6.48 -17.18
N ILE A 228 -0.75 -6.48 -17.83
CA ILE A 228 -0.84 -6.56 -19.29
C ILE A 228 -1.22 -5.18 -19.81
N PHE A 229 -0.32 -4.55 -20.56
CA PHE A 229 -0.64 -3.38 -21.37
C PHE A 229 -1.19 -3.89 -22.72
N LEU A 230 -2.41 -3.51 -23.03
CA LEU A 230 -2.91 -3.60 -24.41
C LEU A 230 -2.61 -2.23 -25.05
N SER A 231 -1.53 -2.14 -25.84
CA SER A 231 -1.35 -1.03 -26.77
C SER A 231 -2.25 -1.29 -27.97
N PHE A 232 -3.21 -0.44 -28.20
CA PHE A 232 -3.99 -0.37 -29.44
C PHE A 232 -3.28 0.51 -30.45
#